data_2bda12e357dcfe452fc09153f0ec9656
#
_entry.id   2bda12e357dcfe452fc09153f0ec9656
#
_cell.length_a   1.000
_cell.length_b   1.000
_cell.length_c   1.000
_cell.angle_alpha   90.00
_cell.angle_beta   90.00
_cell.angle_gamma   90.00
#
_symmetry.space_group_name_H-M   'P 1'
#
loop_
_entity.id
_entity.type
_entity.pdbx_description
1 polymer ?
#
loop_
_entity_poly.entity_id
_entity_poly.type
_entity_poly.pdbx_seq_one_letter_code
_entity_poly.pdbx_strand_id
1 'polypeptide(L)'
;MIKTSFNLRNINKEDIVKYIEFLSDPEVKVWLEDEVQNISDQGKIENYLTYGLYRQAVESEGNFIGISGLDLIDSKNKVARFFIVLGKKDLWSKGIGTEVTKSVVKHGFEVLKLRKINSDFLQPNEGVKIVHEKVGFKKDGVLRKDSMRNGVWVDRILVSIFSEELIIQKKY
;
A
#
# COMPACT_ATOMS: atom_id res chain seq x y z
N MET A 1 24.76 -1.41 0.28
CA MET A 1 23.38 -1.91 0.13
C MET A 1 23.02 -1.83 -1.33
N ILE A 2 22.66 -2.95 -1.96
CA ILE A 2 22.17 -2.98 -3.35
C ILE A 2 20.82 -2.26 -3.31
N LYS A 3 20.75 -1.11 -3.98
CA LYS A 3 19.51 -0.33 -4.10
C LYS A 3 18.62 -1.07 -5.08
N THR A 4 17.66 -1.84 -4.58
CA THR A 4 16.70 -2.53 -5.43
C THR A 4 15.92 -1.48 -6.21
N SER A 5 16.08 -1.44 -7.53
CA SER A 5 15.37 -0.50 -8.39
C SER A 5 13.92 -0.95 -8.54
N PHE A 6 13.00 0.00 -8.54
CA PHE A 6 11.60 -0.25 -8.86
C PHE A 6 11.10 0.79 -9.86
N ASN A 7 10.02 0.46 -10.53
CA ASN A 7 9.28 1.34 -11.42
C ASN A 7 7.79 1.31 -11.06
N LEU A 8 7.12 2.44 -11.19
CA LEU A 8 5.67 2.56 -11.10
C LEU A 8 5.12 2.77 -12.50
N ARG A 9 4.19 1.92 -12.92
CA ARG A 9 3.55 1.97 -14.24
C ARG A 9 2.07 1.65 -14.17
N ASN A 10 1.35 1.92 -15.23
CA ASN A 10 -0.05 1.53 -15.33
C ASN A 10 -0.19 0.00 -15.22
N ILE A 11 -1.27 -0.40 -14.56
CA ILE A 11 -1.64 -1.82 -14.41
C ILE A 11 -2.11 -2.36 -15.76
N ASN A 12 -1.67 -3.55 -16.13
CA ASN A 12 -2.10 -4.25 -17.34
C ASN A 12 -2.81 -5.58 -16.99
N LYS A 13 -3.33 -6.27 -18.01
CA LYS A 13 -4.08 -7.53 -17.80
C LYS A 13 -3.22 -8.67 -17.22
N GLU A 14 -1.95 -8.73 -17.55
CA GLU A 14 -1.03 -9.75 -17.03
C GLU A 14 -0.77 -9.56 -15.53
N ASP A 15 -0.75 -8.30 -15.08
CA ASP A 15 -0.61 -7.98 -13.65
C ASP A 15 -1.79 -8.49 -12.83
N ILE A 16 -3.00 -8.48 -13.41
CA ILE A 16 -4.21 -8.98 -12.74
C ILE A 16 -4.07 -10.47 -12.41
N VAL A 17 -3.59 -11.25 -13.37
CA VAL A 17 -3.35 -12.70 -13.17
C VAL A 17 -2.34 -12.92 -12.04
N LYS A 18 -1.21 -12.22 -12.09
CA LYS A 18 -0.16 -12.30 -11.05
C LYS A 18 -0.65 -11.81 -9.68
N TYR A 19 -1.51 -10.78 -9.66
CA TYR A 19 -2.10 -10.31 -8.41
C TYR A 19 -3.00 -11.36 -7.77
N ILE A 20 -3.79 -12.09 -8.57
CA ILE A 20 -4.60 -13.21 -8.10
C ILE A 20 -3.73 -14.32 -7.48
N GLU A 21 -2.58 -14.60 -8.08
CA GLU A 21 -1.61 -15.55 -7.51
C GLU A 21 -1.12 -15.08 -6.13
N PHE A 22 -0.83 -13.77 -5.96
CA PHE A 22 -0.45 -13.21 -4.66
C PHE A 22 -1.56 -13.33 -3.61
N LEU A 23 -2.84 -13.16 -4.02
CA LEU A 23 -3.98 -13.35 -3.12
C LEU A 23 -4.14 -14.80 -2.64
N SER A 24 -3.54 -15.75 -3.35
CA SER A 24 -3.55 -17.17 -2.99
C SER A 24 -2.48 -17.53 -1.96
N ASP A 25 -1.48 -16.66 -1.73
CA ASP A 25 -0.44 -16.87 -0.73
C ASP A 25 -0.96 -16.47 0.67
N PRO A 26 -1.05 -17.40 1.64
CA PRO A 26 -1.57 -17.10 2.97
C PRO A 26 -0.80 -16.01 3.72
N GLU A 27 0.53 -15.90 3.52
CA GLU A 27 1.36 -14.89 4.17
C GLU A 27 1.14 -13.48 3.62
N VAL A 28 0.69 -13.37 2.36
CA VAL A 28 0.26 -12.10 1.76
C VAL A 28 -1.19 -11.81 2.14
N LYS A 29 -2.06 -12.82 1.97
CA LYS A 29 -3.51 -12.74 2.15
C LYS A 29 -3.89 -12.27 3.55
N VAL A 30 -3.20 -12.73 4.58
CA VAL A 30 -3.52 -12.43 5.98
C VAL A 30 -3.52 -10.93 6.31
N TRP A 31 -2.82 -10.12 5.53
CA TRP A 31 -2.73 -8.67 5.74
C TRP A 31 -3.71 -7.85 4.91
N LEU A 32 -4.45 -8.48 4.00
CA LEU A 32 -5.39 -7.80 3.12
C LEU A 32 -6.73 -7.57 3.83
N GLU A 33 -7.50 -6.60 3.33
CA GLU A 33 -8.88 -6.40 3.76
C GLU A 33 -9.73 -7.64 3.49
N ASP A 34 -10.66 -7.93 4.37
CA ASP A 34 -11.49 -9.14 4.29
C ASP A 34 -12.28 -9.21 2.96
N GLU A 35 -12.70 -8.07 2.44
CA GLU A 35 -13.36 -7.96 1.14
C GLU A 35 -12.44 -8.42 0.01
N VAL A 36 -11.17 -8.00 0.04
CA VAL A 36 -10.17 -8.37 -0.98
C VAL A 36 -9.78 -9.83 -0.87
N GLN A 37 -9.66 -10.35 0.37
CA GLN A 37 -9.33 -11.76 0.61
C GLN A 37 -10.33 -12.73 -0.01
N ASN A 38 -11.59 -12.31 -0.14
CA ASN A 38 -12.71 -13.14 -0.59
C ASN A 38 -13.11 -12.89 -2.05
N ILE A 39 -12.37 -12.04 -2.77
CA ILE A 39 -12.63 -11.84 -4.20
C ILE A 39 -12.14 -13.10 -4.95
N SER A 40 -13.08 -13.88 -5.46
CA SER A 40 -12.80 -15.02 -6.34
C SER A 40 -13.04 -14.73 -7.82
N ASP A 41 -13.70 -13.62 -8.13
CA ASP A 41 -14.10 -13.21 -9.48
C ASP A 41 -13.05 -12.28 -10.10
N GLN A 42 -12.46 -12.68 -11.22
CA GLN A 42 -11.43 -11.93 -11.93
C GLN A 42 -11.90 -10.53 -12.35
N GLY A 43 -13.14 -10.38 -12.77
CA GLY A 43 -13.70 -9.08 -13.16
C GLY A 43 -13.82 -8.11 -11.97
N LYS A 44 -14.13 -8.63 -10.79
CA LYS A 44 -14.13 -7.81 -9.56
C LYS A 44 -12.72 -7.38 -9.17
N ILE A 45 -11.72 -8.25 -9.35
CA ILE A 45 -10.32 -7.90 -9.12
C ILE A 45 -9.87 -6.86 -10.12
N GLU A 46 -10.20 -7.01 -11.40
CA GLU A 46 -9.88 -6.03 -12.44
C GLU A 46 -10.46 -4.66 -12.08
N ASN A 47 -11.74 -4.59 -11.71
CA ASN A 47 -12.37 -3.36 -11.26
C ASN A 47 -11.67 -2.79 -10.02
N TYR A 48 -11.36 -3.62 -9.01
CA TYR A 48 -10.64 -3.20 -7.82
C TYR A 48 -9.27 -2.60 -8.17
N LEU A 49 -8.54 -3.19 -9.11
CA LEU A 49 -7.19 -2.74 -9.49
C LEU A 49 -7.20 -1.48 -10.37
N THR A 50 -8.24 -1.27 -11.16
CA THR A 50 -8.31 -0.18 -12.13
C THR A 50 -9.09 1.03 -11.62
N TYR A 51 -9.96 0.84 -10.64
CA TYR A 51 -10.82 1.91 -10.11
C TYR A 51 -10.22 2.53 -8.86
N GLY A 52 -9.73 3.77 -8.98
CA GLY A 52 -9.14 4.53 -7.88
C GLY A 52 -8.62 5.88 -8.37
N LEU A 53 -8.19 6.73 -7.44
CA LEU A 53 -7.62 8.05 -7.77
C LEU A 53 -6.28 7.92 -8.50
N TYR A 54 -5.42 7.04 -8.00
CA TYR A 54 -4.09 6.78 -8.54
C TYR A 54 -3.67 5.37 -8.15
N ARG A 55 -3.62 4.44 -9.10
CA ARG A 55 -3.22 3.05 -8.86
C ARG A 55 -2.15 2.63 -9.84
N GLN A 56 -1.07 2.05 -9.34
CA GLN A 56 0.10 1.68 -10.12
C GLN A 56 0.54 0.26 -9.83
N ALA A 57 0.95 -0.43 -10.88
CA ALA A 57 1.75 -1.62 -10.76
C ALA A 57 3.15 -1.25 -10.24
N VAL A 58 3.62 -2.00 -9.28
CA VAL A 58 5.02 -1.93 -8.82
C VAL A 58 5.81 -3.00 -9.54
N GLU A 59 6.85 -2.58 -10.23
CA GLU A 59 7.73 -3.45 -10.99
C GLU A 59 9.16 -3.38 -10.45
N SER A 60 9.86 -4.49 -10.37
CA SER A 60 11.29 -4.57 -10.06
C SER A 60 11.96 -5.55 -11.00
N GLU A 61 13.08 -5.13 -11.59
CA GLU A 61 13.84 -5.95 -12.56
C GLU A 61 12.97 -6.53 -13.69
N GLY A 62 12.03 -5.73 -14.21
CA GLY A 62 11.09 -6.13 -15.27
C GLY A 62 9.96 -7.05 -14.83
N ASN A 63 9.83 -7.36 -13.53
CA ASN A 63 8.80 -8.23 -13.01
C ASN A 63 7.78 -7.45 -12.18
N PHE A 64 6.49 -7.74 -12.37
CA PHE A 64 5.44 -7.27 -11.48
C PHE A 64 5.62 -7.87 -10.08
N ILE A 65 5.64 -7.02 -9.06
CA ILE A 65 5.84 -7.43 -7.68
C ILE A 65 4.71 -7.02 -6.74
N GLY A 66 3.77 -6.22 -7.23
CA GLY A 66 2.64 -5.77 -6.42
C GLY A 66 1.97 -4.52 -6.96
N ILE A 67 1.13 -3.92 -6.16
CA ILE A 67 0.40 -2.68 -6.45
C ILE A 67 0.54 -1.68 -5.32
N SER A 68 0.47 -0.40 -5.65
CA SER A 68 0.37 0.67 -4.67
C SER A 68 -0.43 1.84 -5.25
N GLY A 69 -1.03 2.64 -4.39
CA GLY A 69 -1.82 3.76 -4.88
C GLY A 69 -2.52 4.58 -3.82
N LEU A 70 -3.42 5.43 -4.33
CA LEU A 70 -4.25 6.34 -3.57
C LEU A 70 -5.71 6.21 -4.00
N ASP A 71 -6.59 6.00 -3.04
CA ASP A 71 -8.03 6.06 -3.21
C ASP A 71 -8.56 7.37 -2.65
N LEU A 72 -9.45 8.04 -3.40
CA LEU A 72 -10.03 9.29 -2.96
C LEU A 72 -11.10 9.02 -1.88
N ILE A 73 -10.93 9.64 -0.71
CA ILE A 73 -11.91 9.57 0.38
C ILE A 73 -12.83 10.79 0.36
N ASP A 74 -12.23 11.98 0.22
CA ASP A 74 -12.95 13.25 0.33
C ASP A 74 -12.34 14.27 -0.64
N SER A 75 -13.06 14.54 -1.72
CA SER A 75 -12.62 15.48 -2.75
C SER A 75 -12.60 16.93 -2.27
N LYS A 76 -13.58 17.31 -1.42
CA LYS A 76 -13.69 18.67 -0.88
C LYS A 76 -12.52 18.99 0.05
N ASN A 77 -12.19 18.06 0.94
CA ASN A 77 -11.11 18.22 1.90
C ASN A 77 -9.74 17.74 1.36
N LYS A 78 -9.69 17.24 0.12
CA LYS A 78 -8.47 16.71 -0.54
C LYS A 78 -7.77 15.65 0.30
N VAL A 79 -8.54 14.65 0.74
CA VAL A 79 -8.07 13.51 1.53
C VAL A 79 -8.13 12.25 0.71
N ALA A 80 -7.04 11.49 0.68
CA ALA A 80 -6.96 10.17 0.08
C ALA A 80 -6.49 9.12 1.09
N ARG A 81 -6.72 7.84 0.77
CA ARG A 81 -6.17 6.69 1.50
C ARG A 81 -5.06 6.05 0.67
N PHE A 82 -3.91 5.90 1.28
CA PHE A 82 -2.78 5.15 0.73
C PHE A 82 -2.95 3.65 0.98
N PHE A 83 -2.55 2.84 0.01
CA PHE A 83 -2.40 1.40 0.16
C PHE A 83 -1.17 0.88 -0.59
N ILE A 84 -0.66 -0.26 -0.15
CA ILE A 84 0.41 -1.02 -0.80
C ILE A 84 0.23 -2.51 -0.55
N VAL A 85 0.38 -3.30 -1.61
CA VAL A 85 0.43 -4.76 -1.55
C VAL A 85 1.63 -5.23 -2.36
N LEU A 86 2.61 -5.84 -1.70
CA LEU A 86 3.76 -6.46 -2.34
C LEU A 86 3.67 -7.98 -2.16
N GLY A 87 3.39 -8.70 -3.25
CA GLY A 87 3.20 -10.14 -3.24
C GLY A 87 4.50 -10.94 -3.30
N LYS A 88 5.60 -10.34 -3.78
CA LYS A 88 6.88 -11.01 -3.91
C LYS A 88 7.67 -10.96 -2.60
N LYS A 89 7.53 -12.00 -1.77
CA LYS A 89 8.05 -12.06 -0.39
C LYS A 89 9.58 -11.99 -0.29
N ASP A 90 10.29 -12.52 -1.27
CA ASP A 90 11.76 -12.44 -1.34
C ASP A 90 12.29 -10.99 -1.44
N LEU A 91 11.43 -10.03 -1.75
CA LEU A 91 11.75 -8.61 -1.78
C LEU A 91 11.33 -7.85 -0.50
N TRP A 92 10.66 -8.53 0.44
CA TRP A 92 10.30 -7.90 1.71
C TRP A 92 11.56 -7.55 2.53
N SER A 93 11.45 -6.55 3.39
CA SER A 93 12.56 -6.04 4.23
C SER A 93 13.77 -5.49 3.48
N LYS A 94 13.72 -5.40 2.14
CA LYS A 94 14.80 -4.84 1.30
C LYS A 94 14.64 -3.34 1.01
N GLY A 95 13.66 -2.69 1.63
CA GLY A 95 13.42 -1.24 1.53
C GLY A 95 12.52 -0.82 0.36
N ILE A 96 12.15 -1.71 -0.56
CA ILE A 96 11.29 -1.39 -1.71
C ILE A 96 9.97 -0.77 -1.24
N GLY A 97 9.29 -1.37 -0.25
CA GLY A 97 8.03 -0.86 0.27
C GLY A 97 8.12 0.60 0.72
N THR A 98 9.22 0.96 1.41
CA THR A 98 9.47 2.34 1.86
C THR A 98 9.61 3.30 0.68
N GLU A 99 10.40 2.95 -0.33
CA GLU A 99 10.66 3.83 -1.48
C GLU A 99 9.43 3.97 -2.39
N VAL A 100 8.67 2.87 -2.60
CA VAL A 100 7.37 2.91 -3.30
C VAL A 100 6.39 3.82 -2.56
N THR A 101 6.25 3.66 -1.24
CA THR A 101 5.35 4.48 -0.42
C THR A 101 5.72 5.96 -0.52
N LYS A 102 7.02 6.30 -0.40
CA LYS A 102 7.49 7.68 -0.59
C LYS A 102 7.12 8.25 -1.95
N SER A 103 7.29 7.46 -3.01
CA SER A 103 7.00 7.90 -4.37
C SER A 103 5.51 8.17 -4.57
N VAL A 104 4.64 7.29 -4.08
CA VAL A 104 3.17 7.44 -4.19
C VAL A 104 2.67 8.62 -3.33
N VAL A 105 3.15 8.73 -2.10
CA VAL A 105 2.78 9.83 -1.18
C VAL A 105 3.24 11.18 -1.75
N LYS A 106 4.46 11.25 -2.27
CA LYS A 106 5.00 12.44 -2.93
C LYS A 106 4.14 12.85 -4.13
N HIS A 107 3.76 11.89 -4.99
CA HIS A 107 2.85 12.13 -6.11
C HIS A 107 1.52 12.71 -5.63
N GLY A 108 0.94 12.15 -4.56
CA GLY A 108 -0.28 12.65 -3.95
C GLY A 108 -0.20 14.12 -3.55
N PHE A 109 0.88 14.53 -2.91
CA PHE A 109 1.05 15.93 -2.51
C PHE A 109 1.43 16.86 -3.66
N GLU A 110 2.42 16.48 -4.49
CA GLU A 110 2.98 17.37 -5.51
C GLU A 110 2.13 17.47 -6.77
N VAL A 111 1.51 16.34 -7.22
CA VAL A 111 0.74 16.29 -8.47
C VAL A 111 -0.75 16.41 -8.21
N LEU A 112 -1.29 15.56 -7.33
CA LEU A 112 -2.72 15.54 -7.03
C LEU A 112 -3.16 16.63 -6.04
N LYS A 113 -2.20 17.37 -5.46
CA LYS A 113 -2.45 18.48 -4.52
C LYS A 113 -3.32 18.08 -3.32
N LEU A 114 -3.13 16.86 -2.84
CA LEU A 114 -3.79 16.38 -1.63
C LEU A 114 -3.33 17.17 -0.41
N ARG A 115 -4.21 17.33 0.57
CA ARG A 115 -3.89 17.98 1.86
C ARG A 115 -3.41 16.98 2.90
N LYS A 116 -4.02 15.78 2.91
CA LYS A 116 -3.76 14.72 3.89
C LYS A 116 -3.86 13.36 3.19
N ILE A 117 -2.98 12.45 3.56
CA ILE A 117 -3.05 11.05 3.12
C ILE A 117 -3.19 10.17 4.35
N ASN A 118 -4.30 9.45 4.43
CA ASN A 118 -4.56 8.46 5.48
C ASN A 118 -4.02 7.09 5.06
N SER A 119 -3.74 6.25 6.02
CA SER A 119 -3.49 4.82 5.85
C SER A 119 -3.82 4.09 7.12
N ASP A 120 -3.77 2.77 7.09
CA ASP A 120 -3.94 1.94 8.26
C ASP A 120 -3.18 0.61 8.09
N PHE A 121 -3.01 -0.11 9.19
CA PHE A 121 -2.44 -1.46 9.19
C PHE A 121 -2.89 -2.23 10.43
N LEU A 122 -2.90 -3.55 10.32
CA LEU A 122 -3.15 -4.43 11.46
C LEU A 122 -1.90 -4.47 12.36
N GLN A 123 -2.09 -4.35 13.65
CA GLN A 123 -1.00 -4.22 14.63
C GLN A 123 0.14 -5.26 14.49
N PRO A 124 -0.12 -6.55 14.18
CA PRO A 124 0.96 -7.52 14.00
C PRO A 124 1.80 -7.32 12.71
N ASN A 125 1.38 -6.43 11.79
CA ASN A 125 2.10 -6.17 10.55
C ASN A 125 3.28 -5.21 10.76
N GLU A 126 4.35 -5.69 11.39
CA GLU A 126 5.56 -4.89 11.67
C GLU A 126 6.22 -4.35 10.40
N GLY A 127 6.13 -5.08 9.27
CA GLY A 127 6.69 -4.64 7.99
C GLY A 127 6.08 -3.32 7.52
N VAL A 128 4.76 -3.22 7.52
CA VAL A 128 4.03 -2.02 7.10
C VAL A 128 4.19 -0.89 8.14
N LYS A 129 4.18 -1.21 9.43
CA LYS A 129 4.46 -0.24 10.49
C LYS A 129 5.79 0.48 10.25
N ILE A 130 6.88 -0.28 10.04
CA ILE A 130 8.22 0.27 9.77
C ILE A 130 8.22 1.14 8.50
N VAL A 131 7.49 0.73 7.46
CA VAL A 131 7.35 1.53 6.23
C VAL A 131 6.70 2.88 6.55
N HIS A 132 5.58 2.89 7.24
CA HIS A 132 4.88 4.13 7.61
C HIS A 132 5.75 5.07 8.45
N GLU A 133 6.43 4.55 9.46
CA GLU A 133 7.34 5.34 10.31
C GLU A 133 8.49 5.96 9.50
N LYS A 134 9.13 5.18 8.61
CA LYS A 134 10.22 5.67 7.75
C LYS A 134 9.80 6.72 6.73
N VAL A 135 8.53 6.73 6.35
CA VAL A 135 7.97 7.71 5.41
C VAL A 135 7.54 8.99 6.11
N GLY A 136 7.19 8.91 7.39
CA GLY A 136 6.77 10.05 8.21
C GLY A 136 5.29 10.02 8.61
N PHE A 137 4.57 8.91 8.39
CA PHE A 137 3.21 8.76 8.89
C PHE A 137 3.17 8.81 10.42
N LYS A 138 2.17 9.47 10.95
CA LYS A 138 1.90 9.57 12.38
C LYS A 138 0.61 8.86 12.75
N LYS A 139 0.57 8.32 13.96
CA LYS A 139 -0.60 7.61 14.47
C LYS A 139 -1.72 8.59 14.80
N ASP A 140 -2.90 8.35 14.23
CA ASP A 140 -4.14 9.08 14.51
C ASP A 140 -5.00 8.36 15.57
N GLY A 141 -4.97 7.01 15.61
CA GLY A 141 -5.82 6.25 16.52
C GLY A 141 -5.65 4.75 16.45
N VAL A 142 -6.49 4.05 17.21
CA VAL A 142 -6.57 2.58 17.25
C VAL A 142 -8.01 2.14 17.24
N LEU A 143 -8.37 1.25 16.34
CA LEU A 143 -9.60 0.47 16.39
C LEU A 143 -9.29 -0.85 17.09
N ARG A 144 -9.77 -1.01 18.33
CA ARG A 144 -9.47 -2.19 19.14
C ARG A 144 -10.23 -3.41 18.66
N LYS A 145 -9.55 -4.55 18.50
CA LYS A 145 -10.14 -5.83 18.08
C LYS A 145 -10.95 -5.72 16.78
N ASP A 146 -10.42 -4.96 15.83
CA ASP A 146 -11.10 -4.58 14.58
C ASP A 146 -11.21 -5.73 13.58
N SER A 147 -10.21 -6.60 13.55
CA SER A 147 -10.14 -7.69 12.57
C SER A 147 -9.74 -9.01 13.22
N MET A 148 -10.25 -10.12 12.67
CA MET A 148 -9.82 -11.46 13.08
C MET A 148 -8.75 -11.97 12.12
N ARG A 149 -7.60 -12.38 12.65
CA ARG A 149 -6.51 -13.00 11.89
C ARG A 149 -6.03 -14.26 12.59
N ASN A 150 -6.09 -15.40 11.87
CA ASN A 150 -5.69 -16.71 12.40
C ASN A 150 -6.38 -17.06 13.75
N GLY A 151 -7.67 -16.72 13.88
CA GLY A 151 -8.45 -16.96 15.10
C GLY A 151 -8.21 -15.98 16.25
N VAL A 152 -7.41 -14.93 16.05
CA VAL A 152 -7.11 -13.92 17.06
C VAL A 152 -7.65 -12.57 16.64
N TRP A 153 -8.31 -11.85 17.55
CA TRP A 153 -8.71 -10.47 17.35
C TRP A 153 -7.49 -9.54 17.44
N VAL A 154 -7.27 -8.76 16.40
CA VAL A 154 -6.15 -7.80 16.31
C VAL A 154 -6.65 -6.38 16.16
N ASP A 155 -5.85 -5.43 16.65
CA ASP A 155 -6.14 -4.00 16.54
C ASP A 155 -5.77 -3.50 15.14
N ARG A 156 -6.49 -2.47 14.67
CA ARG A 156 -6.13 -1.69 13.49
C ARG A 156 -5.56 -0.35 13.93
N ILE A 157 -4.39 -0.02 13.43
CA ILE A 157 -3.71 1.24 13.70
C ILE A 157 -4.02 2.21 12.55
N LEU A 158 -4.64 3.33 12.89
CA LEU A 158 -4.90 4.42 11.94
C LEU A 158 -3.72 5.38 11.94
N VAL A 159 -3.26 5.73 10.75
CA VAL A 159 -2.14 6.65 10.55
C VAL A 159 -2.46 7.66 9.46
N SER A 160 -1.79 8.81 9.50
CA SER A 160 -1.87 9.80 8.43
C SER A 160 -0.56 10.57 8.28
N ILE A 161 -0.46 11.27 7.14
CA ILE A 161 0.68 12.13 6.85
C ILE A 161 0.21 13.40 6.15
N PHE A 162 0.85 14.52 6.48
CA PHE A 162 0.78 15.80 5.78
C PHE A 162 2.07 16.04 4.98
N SER A 163 2.02 16.97 4.03
CA SER A 163 3.14 17.19 3.10
C SER A 163 4.45 17.56 3.79
N GLU A 164 4.40 18.33 4.87
CA GLU A 164 5.56 18.77 5.66
C GLU A 164 6.17 17.65 6.52
N GLU A 165 5.47 16.54 6.70
CA GLU A 165 5.90 15.38 7.48
C GLU A 165 6.64 14.33 6.65
N LEU A 166 6.56 14.43 5.30
CA LEU A 166 7.19 13.47 4.40
C LEU A 166 8.71 13.49 4.52
N ILE A 167 9.26 12.38 5.00
CA ILE A 167 10.71 12.21 5.17
C ILE A 167 11.34 11.88 3.82
N ILE A 168 11.87 12.90 3.15
CA ILE A 168 12.69 12.75 1.95
C ILE A 168 14.16 12.79 2.38
N GLN A 169 14.87 11.68 2.20
CA GLN A 169 16.33 11.70 2.38
C GLN A 169 16.93 12.67 1.36
N LYS A 170 17.52 13.77 1.83
CA LYS A 170 18.34 14.62 0.96
C LYS A 170 19.52 13.78 0.47
N LYS A 171 19.65 13.60 -0.83
CA LYS A 171 20.91 13.12 -1.42
C LYS A 171 21.94 14.22 -1.18
N TYR A 172 22.89 13.95 -0.29
CA TYR A 172 24.14 14.70 -0.21
C TYR A 172 25.05 14.28 -1.36
#